data_67a17fb2555caaf8b09f26375e7d6a0a
#
_entry.id   67a17fb2555caaf8b09f26375e7d6a0a
#
_cell.length_a   1.000
_cell.length_b   1.000
_cell.length_c   1.000
_cell.angle_alpha   90.00
_cell.angle_beta   90.00
_cell.angle_gamma   90.00
#
_symmetry.space_group_name_H-M   'P 1'
#
loop_
_entity.id
_entity.type
_entity.pdbx_description
1 polymer ?
#
loop_
_entity_poly.entity_id
_entity_poly.type
_entity_poly.pdbx_seq_one_letter_code
_entity_poly.pdbx_strand_id
1 'polypeptide(L)'
;MKEQGRSRVSEDGIIILFTAVLYLGAGVWLAGQDIVHPDAMSRVADGYFAVFSRDPHLTASDFLRGPLPSLAVIPLLLFAPMVPVLAAKSFAGVVVSAFCGVLAMVLARRLLVLFGMGGGAALVLTGILAVHPLILLPAASGASESMLLAVALYATLNLTRWLREDDPWRLVHVGTGLGLAYLVCHEAVAAVAATVVLVLVVSWWRSRGGARAGSLFLLDCSLAGGPFVAAFALWALASRMATGSWFAAGASWHGDAAQAAGARAAVDEVTGGNLDGALTYLSAQLLAVAPLAILFIAVALVIATWRRDAGVLGPAAVLGGILALEEWAFLSGWSFGWLRLQLMAVPWGMLMAGYVLGTLRAGVGRLAFRRATAWVVLIATLVPLPVAWWATTDPRLAREEQQAVEVARSGQYATQAQVAAYLDSLDLPEGSVITDTTYSFPIVLASRRPRQFVITPDRDFREKLDDPITGRVRYALVTDPQRSPADAIAARFPGIHENGAGVANLERQWVDGRGVAWRLYAFATP
;
A
#
# COMPACT_ATOMS: atom_id res chain seq x y z
N MET A 1 31.72 21.68 -11.83
CA MET A 1 31.17 20.74 -10.81
C MET A 1 30.36 21.44 -9.69
N LYS A 2 30.80 22.56 -9.10
CA LYS A 2 30.06 23.24 -8.01
C LYS A 2 28.72 23.88 -8.44
N GLU A 3 28.59 24.45 -9.64
CA GLU A 3 27.32 25.03 -10.13
C GLU A 3 26.25 23.98 -10.48
N GLN A 4 26.64 22.83 -11.04
CA GLN A 4 25.72 21.71 -11.28
C GLN A 4 25.17 21.10 -9.99
N GLY A 5 25.93 21.13 -8.89
CA GLY A 5 25.49 20.70 -7.59
C GLY A 5 24.43 21.62 -6.97
N ARG A 6 24.60 22.94 -7.09
CA ARG A 6 23.66 23.94 -6.57
C ARG A 6 22.31 23.93 -7.28
N SER A 7 22.29 23.76 -8.61
CA SER A 7 21.04 23.71 -9.38
C SER A 7 20.22 22.44 -9.03
N ARG A 8 20.87 21.30 -8.83
CA ARG A 8 20.19 20.03 -8.48
C ARG A 8 19.53 20.08 -7.11
N VAL A 9 20.18 20.67 -6.12
CA VAL A 9 19.60 20.82 -4.75
C VAL A 9 18.37 21.73 -4.78
N SER A 10 18.39 22.80 -5.61
CA SER A 10 17.24 23.68 -5.74
C SER A 10 16.03 23.01 -6.42
N GLU A 11 16.27 22.15 -7.42
CA GLU A 11 15.23 21.44 -8.15
C GLU A 11 14.59 20.32 -7.33
N ASP A 12 15.37 19.54 -6.52
CA ASP A 12 14.84 18.59 -5.54
C ASP A 12 13.99 19.34 -4.49
N GLY A 13 14.44 20.53 -4.04
CA GLY A 13 13.69 21.38 -3.10
C GLY A 13 12.33 21.82 -3.64
N ILE A 14 12.25 22.18 -4.94
CA ILE A 14 10.98 22.52 -5.59
C ILE A 14 10.01 21.33 -5.60
N ILE A 15 10.48 20.13 -5.97
CA ILE A 15 9.65 18.93 -5.97
C ILE A 15 9.20 18.59 -4.55
N ILE A 16 10.08 18.64 -3.56
CA ILE A 16 9.74 18.39 -2.16
C ILE A 16 8.63 19.32 -1.69
N LEU A 17 8.80 20.63 -1.90
CA LEU A 17 7.82 21.62 -1.46
C LEU A 17 6.48 21.44 -2.19
N PHE A 18 6.52 21.30 -3.52
CA PHE A 18 5.31 21.12 -4.35
C PHE A 18 4.53 19.87 -3.93
N THR A 19 5.21 18.72 -3.84
CA THR A 19 4.53 17.45 -3.54
C THR A 19 4.11 17.36 -2.06
N ALA A 20 4.86 17.94 -1.12
CA ALA A 20 4.46 18.01 0.27
C ALA A 20 3.18 18.84 0.46
N VAL A 21 3.11 20.03 -0.16
CA VAL A 21 1.90 20.87 -0.12
C VAL A 21 0.73 20.17 -0.82
N LEU A 22 0.97 19.55 -1.97
CA LEU A 22 -0.06 18.84 -2.73
C LEU A 22 -0.65 17.66 -1.93
N TYR A 23 0.19 16.77 -1.44
CA TYR A 23 -0.25 15.53 -0.79
C TYR A 23 -0.85 15.79 0.60
N LEU A 24 -0.21 16.62 1.43
CA LEU A 24 -0.77 17.00 2.72
C LEU A 24 -2.05 17.83 2.57
N GLY A 25 -2.08 18.78 1.61
CA GLY A 25 -3.27 19.57 1.34
C GLY A 25 -4.45 18.71 0.88
N ALA A 26 -4.21 17.78 -0.06
CA ALA A 26 -5.22 16.81 -0.48
C ALA A 26 -5.64 15.89 0.70
N GLY A 27 -4.71 15.45 1.53
CA GLY A 27 -4.99 14.61 2.70
C GLY A 27 -5.85 15.33 3.75
N VAL A 28 -5.57 16.60 4.02
CA VAL A 28 -6.40 17.44 4.90
C VAL A 28 -7.81 17.59 4.32
N TRP A 29 -7.92 17.79 3.01
CA TRP A 29 -9.21 17.91 2.34
C TRP A 29 -10.01 16.60 2.42
N LEU A 30 -9.39 15.44 2.11
CA LEU A 30 -10.04 14.13 2.20
C LEU A 30 -10.52 13.83 3.63
N ALA A 31 -9.65 14.05 4.63
CA ALA A 31 -9.99 13.86 6.05
C ALA A 31 -11.12 14.81 6.51
N GLY A 32 -11.20 16.02 5.92
CA GLY A 32 -12.28 16.97 6.15
C GLY A 32 -13.63 16.52 5.58
N GLN A 33 -13.62 15.69 4.53
CA GLN A 33 -14.82 15.08 3.93
C GLN A 33 -15.13 13.69 4.49
N ASP A 34 -14.43 13.24 5.53
CA ASP A 34 -14.52 11.89 6.09
C ASP A 34 -14.24 10.76 5.05
N ILE A 35 -13.54 11.10 3.97
CA ILE A 35 -13.07 10.13 2.98
C ILE A 35 -11.77 9.54 3.49
N VAL A 36 -11.88 8.38 4.14
CA VAL A 36 -10.73 7.64 4.68
C VAL A 36 -10.65 6.29 3.99
N HIS A 37 -9.45 5.93 3.56
CA HIS A 37 -9.23 4.64 2.93
C HIS A 37 -9.28 3.54 4.01
N PRO A 38 -10.13 2.49 3.87
CA PRO A 38 -10.29 1.47 4.91
C PRO A 38 -8.98 0.75 5.27
N ASP A 39 -8.16 0.42 4.25
CA ASP A 39 -6.85 -0.22 4.46
C ASP A 39 -5.88 0.69 5.24
N ALA A 40 -5.86 1.99 4.92
CA ALA A 40 -5.05 2.96 5.66
C ALA A 40 -5.48 3.06 7.13
N MET A 41 -6.78 3.06 7.38
CA MET A 41 -7.33 3.12 8.72
C MET A 41 -7.03 1.86 9.52
N SER A 42 -7.11 0.67 8.93
CA SER A 42 -6.75 -0.59 9.59
C SER A 42 -5.27 -0.63 9.99
N ARG A 43 -4.35 -0.13 9.14
CA ARG A 43 -2.92 -0.05 9.45
C ARG A 43 -2.60 0.93 10.58
N VAL A 44 -3.34 2.04 10.65
CA VAL A 44 -3.25 2.96 11.79
C VAL A 44 -3.79 2.29 13.06
N ALA A 45 -4.87 1.50 12.95
CA ALA A 45 -5.42 0.73 14.06
C ALA A 45 -4.41 -0.30 14.60
N ASP A 46 -3.73 -1.05 13.75
CA ASP A 46 -2.68 -1.98 14.14
C ASP A 46 -1.58 -1.29 14.96
N GLY A 47 -1.08 -0.14 14.46
CA GLY A 47 -0.10 0.66 15.20
C GLY A 47 -0.64 1.20 16.52
N TYR A 48 -1.92 1.60 16.55
CA TYR A 48 -2.59 2.11 17.74
C TYR A 48 -2.79 1.03 18.80
N PHE A 49 -3.21 -0.16 18.40
CA PHE A 49 -3.41 -1.30 19.30
C PHE A 49 -2.11 -1.75 19.94
N ALA A 50 -1.00 -1.72 19.18
CA ALA A 50 0.32 -2.05 19.71
C ALA A 50 0.75 -1.15 20.90
N VAL A 51 0.19 0.05 21.05
CA VAL A 51 0.59 1.05 22.06
C VAL A 51 -0.51 1.33 23.07
N PHE A 52 -1.76 1.47 22.64
CA PHE A 52 -2.85 2.02 23.44
C PHE A 52 -3.96 1.04 23.80
N SER A 53 -3.95 -0.18 23.27
CA SER A 53 -4.94 -1.20 23.64
C SER A 53 -4.84 -1.56 25.12
N ARG A 54 -5.77 -2.37 25.60
CA ARG A 54 -5.74 -2.94 26.95
C ARG A 54 -4.53 -3.85 27.18
N ASP A 55 -4.16 -4.64 26.19
CA ASP A 55 -2.99 -5.52 26.17
C ASP A 55 -1.99 -5.06 25.09
N PRO A 56 -1.20 -3.98 25.37
CA PRO A 56 -0.33 -3.38 24.36
C PRO A 56 0.88 -4.27 24.09
N HIS A 57 1.05 -4.67 22.84
CA HIS A 57 2.19 -5.46 22.38
C HIS A 57 2.37 -5.34 20.86
N LEU A 58 3.61 -5.42 20.38
CA LEU A 58 3.91 -5.23 18.95
C LEU A 58 3.23 -6.26 18.05
N THR A 59 2.90 -7.43 18.59
CA THR A 59 2.21 -8.50 17.86
C THR A 59 0.69 -8.30 17.81
N ALA A 60 0.15 -7.23 18.39
CA ALA A 60 -1.23 -6.78 18.18
C ALA A 60 -1.44 -6.21 16.78
N SER A 61 -0.36 -5.92 16.04
CA SER A 61 -0.44 -5.66 14.60
C SER A 61 -0.81 -6.95 13.86
N ASP A 62 -1.73 -6.83 12.91
CA ASP A 62 -2.15 -7.96 12.10
C ASP A 62 -0.96 -8.53 11.28
N PHE A 63 -0.72 -9.85 11.40
CA PHE A 63 0.31 -10.56 10.64
C PHE A 63 -0.12 -10.96 9.23
N LEU A 64 -1.31 -10.57 8.80
CA LEU A 64 -1.82 -10.84 7.45
C LEU A 64 -1.11 -10.01 6.39
N ARG A 65 -0.62 -8.84 6.75
CA ARG A 65 0.00 -7.87 5.83
C ARG A 65 1.42 -7.52 6.27
N GLY A 66 2.14 -6.80 5.40
CA GLY A 66 3.46 -6.29 5.75
C GLY A 66 3.41 -5.32 6.95
N PRO A 67 4.33 -5.44 7.93
CA PRO A 67 4.29 -4.68 9.18
C PRO A 67 4.75 -3.23 9.05
N LEU A 68 5.52 -2.91 8.01
CA LEU A 68 6.25 -1.64 7.95
C LEU A 68 5.33 -0.41 7.96
N PRO A 69 4.18 -0.38 7.25
CA PRO A 69 3.27 0.77 7.31
C PRO A 69 2.69 0.99 8.70
N SER A 70 2.26 -0.08 9.39
CA SER A 70 1.71 0.00 10.75
C SER A 70 2.76 0.42 11.77
N LEU A 71 4.00 -0.04 11.65
CA LEU A 71 5.11 0.39 12.49
C LEU A 71 5.51 1.85 12.25
N ALA A 72 5.46 2.31 10.99
CA ALA A 72 5.85 3.67 10.62
C ALA A 72 4.92 4.75 11.20
N VAL A 73 3.66 4.44 11.49
CA VAL A 73 2.71 5.39 12.09
C VAL A 73 2.86 5.51 13.61
N ILE A 74 3.47 4.54 14.29
CA ILE A 74 3.59 4.52 15.77
C ILE A 74 4.20 5.80 16.34
N PRO A 75 5.31 6.36 15.81
CA PRO A 75 5.90 7.59 16.37
C PRO A 75 4.92 8.78 16.37
N LEU A 76 4.04 8.87 15.35
CA LEU A 76 3.02 9.91 15.28
C LEU A 76 1.85 9.62 16.21
N LEU A 77 1.48 8.35 16.36
CA LEU A 77 0.39 7.92 17.24
C LEU A 77 0.70 8.20 18.73
N LEU A 78 1.96 8.28 19.14
CA LEU A 78 2.31 8.70 20.51
C LEU A 78 1.73 10.08 20.88
N PHE A 79 1.43 10.91 19.87
CA PHE A 79 0.77 12.20 20.05
C PHE A 79 -0.76 12.12 19.95
N ALA A 80 -1.36 10.95 19.67
CA ALA A 80 -2.81 10.79 19.52
C ALA A 80 -3.64 11.23 20.75
N PRO A 81 -3.17 11.04 22.01
CA PRO A 81 -3.89 11.56 23.18
C PRO A 81 -4.01 13.09 23.19
N MET A 82 -3.07 13.81 22.58
CA MET A 82 -3.08 15.27 22.47
C MET A 82 -3.75 15.74 21.16
N VAL A 83 -3.67 14.93 20.11
CA VAL A 83 -4.17 15.22 18.75
C VAL A 83 -4.99 14.02 18.25
N PRO A 84 -6.24 13.86 18.71
CA PRO A 84 -7.04 12.66 18.45
C PRO A 84 -7.26 12.34 16.95
N VAL A 85 -7.20 13.35 16.08
CA VAL A 85 -7.36 13.17 14.63
C VAL A 85 -6.30 12.24 14.02
N LEU A 86 -5.14 12.11 14.65
CA LEU A 86 -4.07 11.21 14.20
C LEU A 86 -4.52 9.75 14.18
N ALA A 87 -5.33 9.33 15.17
CA ALA A 87 -5.91 8.01 15.24
C ALA A 87 -7.32 7.98 14.63
N ALA A 88 -8.25 8.78 15.14
CA ALA A 88 -9.66 8.73 14.80
C ALA A 88 -9.99 8.95 13.33
N LYS A 89 -9.19 9.75 12.61
CA LYS A 89 -9.29 9.96 11.15
C LYS A 89 -8.09 9.41 10.38
N SER A 90 -7.31 8.54 10.98
CA SER A 90 -6.10 7.93 10.38
C SER A 90 -5.09 8.94 9.82
N PHE A 91 -5.08 10.18 10.36
CA PHE A 91 -4.22 11.24 9.83
C PHE A 91 -2.72 10.96 10.01
N ALA A 92 -2.34 10.10 10.98
CA ALA A 92 -0.98 9.58 11.11
C ALA A 92 -0.55 8.82 9.83
N GLY A 93 -1.44 8.02 9.26
CA GLY A 93 -1.22 7.34 7.98
C GLY A 93 -1.04 8.33 6.83
N VAL A 94 -1.87 9.40 6.77
CA VAL A 94 -1.76 10.46 5.77
C VAL A 94 -0.39 11.14 5.80
N VAL A 95 0.14 11.46 6.98
CA VAL A 95 1.47 12.08 7.11
C VAL A 95 2.57 11.14 6.61
N VAL A 96 2.51 9.86 6.98
CA VAL A 96 3.50 8.85 6.53
C VAL A 96 3.42 8.62 5.02
N SER A 97 2.21 8.47 4.46
CA SER A 97 2.03 8.24 3.02
C SER A 97 2.45 9.45 2.20
N ALA A 98 2.14 10.68 2.65
CA ALA A 98 2.60 11.91 2.02
C ALA A 98 4.13 12.01 2.02
N PHE A 99 4.78 11.71 3.14
CA PHE A 99 6.25 11.67 3.21
C PHE A 99 6.85 10.67 2.22
N CYS A 100 6.29 9.45 2.16
CA CYS A 100 6.72 8.42 1.20
C CYS A 100 6.46 8.85 -0.24
N GLY A 101 5.32 9.48 -0.54
CA GLY A 101 5.00 10.05 -1.84
C GLY A 101 6.00 11.12 -2.28
N VAL A 102 6.37 12.04 -1.38
CA VAL A 102 7.43 13.03 -1.64
C VAL A 102 8.75 12.36 -1.97
N LEU A 103 9.16 11.36 -1.17
CA LEU A 103 10.38 10.59 -1.41
C LEU A 103 10.34 9.88 -2.77
N ALA A 104 9.21 9.26 -3.11
CA ALA A 104 9.01 8.62 -4.41
C ALA A 104 9.20 9.60 -5.57
N MET A 105 8.66 10.81 -5.48
CA MET A 105 8.83 11.84 -6.53
C MET A 105 10.28 12.32 -6.66
N VAL A 106 11.00 12.49 -5.57
CA VAL A 106 12.44 12.80 -5.60
C VAL A 106 13.22 11.68 -6.29
N LEU A 107 12.92 10.43 -5.97
CA LEU A 107 13.58 9.26 -6.58
C LEU A 107 13.24 9.12 -8.08
N ALA A 108 11.98 9.33 -8.46
CA ALA A 108 11.54 9.34 -9.86
C ALA A 108 12.28 10.42 -10.66
N ARG A 109 12.37 11.64 -10.12
CA ARG A 109 13.14 12.72 -10.76
C ARG A 109 14.61 12.35 -10.93
N ARG A 110 15.24 11.77 -9.91
CA ARG A 110 16.65 11.33 -9.99
C ARG A 110 16.85 10.24 -11.04
N LEU A 111 15.89 9.32 -11.20
CA LEU A 111 15.90 8.32 -12.26
C LEU A 111 15.77 8.96 -13.65
N LEU A 112 14.88 9.93 -13.83
CA LEU A 112 14.72 10.67 -15.08
C LEU A 112 16.01 11.39 -15.48
N VAL A 113 16.68 12.02 -14.51
CA VAL A 113 17.99 12.67 -14.74
C VAL A 113 19.07 11.62 -15.05
N LEU A 114 19.06 10.47 -14.37
CA LEU A 114 19.97 9.35 -14.65
C LEU A 114 19.78 8.81 -16.08
N PHE A 115 18.56 8.81 -16.60
CA PHE A 115 18.23 8.45 -17.98
C PHE A 115 18.57 9.56 -19.02
N GLY A 116 19.24 10.63 -18.58
CA GLY A 116 19.76 11.67 -19.48
C GLY A 116 18.83 12.85 -19.72
N MET A 117 17.72 12.95 -18.99
CA MET A 117 16.87 14.14 -19.06
C MET A 117 17.55 15.37 -18.47
N GLY A 118 17.26 16.56 -19.02
CA GLY A 118 17.65 17.81 -18.38
C GLY A 118 16.80 18.09 -17.15
N GLY A 119 17.37 18.78 -16.15
CA GLY A 119 16.73 19.01 -14.86
C GLY A 119 15.33 19.59 -14.95
N GLY A 120 15.11 20.66 -15.78
CA GLY A 120 13.80 21.26 -15.96
C GLY A 120 12.76 20.32 -16.59
N ALA A 121 13.15 19.50 -17.59
CA ALA A 121 12.26 18.53 -18.20
C ALA A 121 11.91 17.38 -17.23
N ALA A 122 12.90 16.92 -16.44
CA ALA A 122 12.67 15.94 -15.38
C ALA A 122 11.74 16.51 -14.30
N LEU A 123 11.85 17.80 -13.96
CA LEU A 123 10.97 18.49 -13.01
C LEU A 123 9.51 18.48 -13.50
N VAL A 124 9.29 18.86 -14.77
CA VAL A 124 7.94 18.88 -15.38
C VAL A 124 7.34 17.48 -15.41
N LEU A 125 8.09 16.48 -15.87
CA LEU A 125 7.59 15.10 -15.98
C LEU A 125 7.29 14.50 -14.60
N THR A 126 8.11 14.82 -13.60
CA THR A 126 7.84 14.42 -12.19
C THR A 126 6.61 15.15 -11.65
N GLY A 127 6.40 16.43 -12.00
CA GLY A 127 5.20 17.17 -11.63
C GLY A 127 3.93 16.55 -12.21
N ILE A 128 3.97 16.10 -13.49
CA ILE A 128 2.86 15.37 -14.12
C ILE A 128 2.60 14.05 -13.39
N LEU A 129 3.67 13.30 -13.06
CA LEU A 129 3.56 12.07 -12.28
C LEU A 129 2.94 12.32 -10.90
N ALA A 130 3.34 13.40 -10.22
CA ALA A 130 2.87 13.74 -8.88
C ALA A 130 1.35 14.02 -8.80
N VAL A 131 0.77 14.58 -9.87
CA VAL A 131 -0.67 14.88 -9.94
C VAL A 131 -1.50 13.73 -10.54
N HIS A 132 -0.84 12.64 -10.94
CA HIS A 132 -1.54 11.46 -11.43
C HIS A 132 -2.37 10.82 -10.31
N PRO A 133 -3.67 10.45 -10.52
CA PRO A 133 -4.55 9.99 -9.45
C PRO A 133 -4.01 8.78 -8.70
N LEU A 134 -3.42 7.79 -9.38
CA LEU A 134 -2.81 6.61 -8.73
C LEU A 134 -1.56 6.94 -7.90
N ILE A 135 -1.00 8.13 -7.99
CA ILE A 135 0.10 8.61 -7.14
C ILE A 135 -0.43 9.51 -6.04
N LEU A 136 -1.30 10.48 -6.41
CA LEU A 136 -1.80 11.49 -5.49
C LEU A 136 -2.73 10.88 -4.44
N LEU A 137 -3.70 10.05 -4.85
CA LEU A 137 -4.69 9.49 -3.92
C LEU A 137 -4.03 8.62 -2.84
N PRO A 138 -3.16 7.63 -3.15
CA PRO A 138 -2.45 6.89 -2.10
C PRO A 138 -1.56 7.77 -1.22
N ALA A 139 -0.90 8.79 -1.79
CA ALA A 139 -0.06 9.70 -1.01
C ALA A 139 -0.86 10.60 -0.06
N ALA A 140 -2.13 10.88 -0.39
CA ALA A 140 -3.02 11.75 0.39
C ALA A 140 -3.95 10.98 1.34
N SER A 141 -4.14 9.67 1.16
CA SER A 141 -5.13 8.89 1.91
C SER A 141 -4.57 8.02 3.03
N GLY A 142 -3.24 7.95 3.19
CA GLY A 142 -2.60 7.07 4.18
C GLY A 142 -2.34 5.65 3.67
N ALA A 143 -2.57 5.38 2.40
CA ALA A 143 -2.40 4.07 1.80
C ALA A 143 -0.92 3.66 1.69
N SER A 144 -0.64 2.36 1.86
CA SER A 144 0.71 1.79 1.88
C SER A 144 1.41 1.80 0.52
N GLU A 145 0.68 1.98 -0.56
CA GLU A 145 1.16 2.01 -1.95
C GLU A 145 2.20 3.12 -2.18
N SER A 146 2.06 4.26 -1.50
CA SER A 146 3.06 5.33 -1.57
C SER A 146 4.39 4.90 -0.96
N MET A 147 4.37 4.12 0.12
CA MET A 147 5.57 3.56 0.73
C MET A 147 6.18 2.50 -0.17
N LEU A 148 5.36 1.59 -0.74
CA LEU A 148 5.79 0.59 -1.70
C LEU A 148 6.47 1.26 -2.91
N LEU A 149 5.85 2.30 -3.47
CA LEU A 149 6.40 3.06 -4.59
C LEU A 149 7.76 3.69 -4.25
N ALA A 150 7.89 4.30 -3.06
CA ALA A 150 9.14 4.93 -2.63
C ALA A 150 10.29 3.91 -2.55
N VAL A 151 10.07 2.77 -1.90
CA VAL A 151 11.10 1.72 -1.75
C VAL A 151 11.38 1.00 -3.07
N ALA A 152 10.37 0.80 -3.93
CA ALA A 152 10.54 0.24 -5.26
C ALA A 152 11.37 1.17 -6.16
N LEU A 153 11.10 2.48 -6.16
CA LEU A 153 11.91 3.46 -6.90
C LEU A 153 13.33 3.59 -6.33
N TYR A 154 13.51 3.44 -5.01
CA TYR A 154 14.83 3.39 -4.41
C TYR A 154 15.63 2.16 -4.88
N ALA A 155 15.03 0.98 -4.89
CA ALA A 155 15.64 -0.24 -5.44
C ALA A 155 15.94 -0.06 -6.93
N THR A 156 14.99 0.47 -7.71
CA THR A 156 15.12 0.74 -9.15
C THR A 156 16.29 1.68 -9.44
N LEU A 157 16.43 2.78 -8.69
CA LEU A 157 17.50 3.75 -8.86
C LEU A 157 18.88 3.12 -8.64
N ASN A 158 19.03 2.32 -7.59
CA ASN A 158 20.30 1.68 -7.26
C ASN A 158 20.60 0.52 -8.21
N LEU A 159 19.60 -0.26 -8.64
CA LEU A 159 19.76 -1.31 -9.64
C LEU A 159 20.19 -0.72 -11.00
N THR A 160 19.53 0.37 -11.44
CA THR A 160 19.91 1.07 -12.68
C THR A 160 21.35 1.60 -12.61
N ARG A 161 21.78 2.12 -11.46
CA ARG A 161 23.17 2.57 -11.27
C ARG A 161 24.14 1.40 -11.31
N TRP A 162 23.84 0.30 -10.61
CA TRP A 162 24.70 -0.90 -10.66
C TRP A 162 24.85 -1.43 -12.09
N LEU A 163 23.76 -1.46 -12.86
CA LEU A 163 23.80 -1.90 -14.25
C LEU A 163 24.72 -1.03 -15.13
N ARG A 164 24.87 0.28 -14.82
CA ARG A 164 25.67 1.23 -15.59
C ARG A 164 27.07 1.47 -15.04
N GLU A 165 27.22 1.48 -13.70
CA GLU A 165 28.45 1.91 -13.01
C GLU A 165 29.26 0.74 -12.48
N ASP A 166 28.69 -0.47 -12.40
CA ASP A 166 29.32 -1.70 -11.89
C ASP A 166 29.83 -1.57 -10.43
N ASP A 167 29.12 -0.77 -9.60
CA ASP A 167 29.42 -0.57 -8.19
C ASP A 167 28.68 -1.61 -7.32
N PRO A 168 29.36 -2.62 -6.74
CA PRO A 168 28.71 -3.69 -5.97
C PRO A 168 27.94 -3.18 -4.75
N TRP A 169 28.36 -2.05 -4.14
CA TRP A 169 27.65 -1.47 -3.00
C TRP A 169 26.22 -1.08 -3.33
N ARG A 170 25.93 -0.79 -4.60
CA ARG A 170 24.56 -0.53 -5.05
C ARG A 170 23.64 -1.73 -4.85
N LEU A 171 24.17 -2.96 -4.91
CA LEU A 171 23.37 -4.17 -4.69
C LEU A 171 22.88 -4.29 -3.23
N VAL A 172 23.65 -3.81 -2.27
CA VAL A 172 23.18 -3.73 -0.86
C VAL A 172 21.96 -2.82 -0.76
N HIS A 173 22.00 -1.65 -1.42
CA HIS A 173 20.87 -0.73 -1.46
C HIS A 173 19.67 -1.32 -2.21
N VAL A 174 19.91 -2.09 -3.28
CA VAL A 174 18.88 -2.83 -4.00
C VAL A 174 18.20 -3.84 -3.06
N GLY A 175 19.00 -4.71 -2.43
CA GLY A 175 18.49 -5.70 -1.48
C GLY A 175 17.75 -5.09 -0.29
N THR A 176 18.25 -3.96 0.24
CA THR A 176 17.57 -3.20 1.31
C THR A 176 16.23 -2.66 0.83
N GLY A 177 16.18 -2.04 -0.36
CA GLY A 177 14.92 -1.54 -0.93
C GLY A 177 13.90 -2.65 -1.17
N LEU A 178 14.34 -3.81 -1.68
CA LEU A 178 13.48 -4.97 -1.90
C LEU A 178 13.03 -5.63 -0.58
N GLY A 179 13.91 -5.70 0.42
CA GLY A 179 13.55 -6.19 1.76
C GLY A 179 12.50 -5.29 2.43
N LEU A 180 12.66 -3.96 2.34
CA LEU A 180 11.67 -3.01 2.82
C LEU A 180 10.36 -3.11 2.02
N ALA A 181 10.43 -3.29 0.69
CA ALA A 181 9.25 -3.48 -0.14
C ALA A 181 8.44 -4.73 0.29
N TYR A 182 9.11 -5.83 0.60
CA TYR A 182 8.48 -7.04 1.14
C TYR A 182 7.80 -6.79 2.49
N LEU A 183 8.42 -5.99 3.38
CA LEU A 183 7.82 -5.63 4.67
C LEU A 183 6.65 -4.62 4.52
N VAL A 184 6.49 -3.98 3.38
CA VAL A 184 5.29 -3.19 3.04
C VAL A 184 4.20 -4.06 2.46
N CYS A 185 4.56 -4.92 1.49
CA CYS A 185 3.62 -5.68 0.69
C CYS A 185 4.28 -6.97 0.20
N HIS A 186 3.66 -8.13 0.45
CA HIS A 186 4.24 -9.44 0.13
C HIS A 186 4.40 -9.64 -1.39
N GLU A 187 3.62 -8.96 -2.20
CA GLU A 187 3.66 -8.99 -3.66
C GLU A 187 5.00 -8.49 -4.23
N ALA A 188 5.77 -7.75 -3.43
CA ALA A 188 7.14 -7.37 -3.80
C ALA A 188 8.09 -8.56 -4.02
N VAL A 189 7.72 -9.78 -3.61
CA VAL A 189 8.52 -11.01 -3.82
C VAL A 189 8.83 -11.25 -5.30
N ALA A 190 7.95 -10.88 -6.22
CA ALA A 190 8.21 -11.03 -7.65
C ALA A 190 9.27 -10.05 -8.15
N ALA A 191 9.31 -8.81 -7.63
CA ALA A 191 10.40 -7.89 -7.92
C ALA A 191 11.75 -8.41 -7.39
N VAL A 192 11.73 -9.06 -6.21
CA VAL A 192 12.92 -9.74 -5.68
C VAL A 192 13.40 -10.83 -6.64
N ALA A 193 12.49 -11.73 -7.04
CA ALA A 193 12.83 -12.83 -7.95
C ALA A 193 13.36 -12.31 -9.30
N ALA A 194 12.67 -11.35 -9.92
CA ALA A 194 13.08 -10.74 -11.19
C ALA A 194 14.44 -10.03 -11.07
N THR A 195 14.67 -9.31 -9.97
CA THR A 195 15.94 -8.61 -9.72
C THR A 195 17.09 -9.60 -9.49
N VAL A 196 16.88 -10.64 -8.68
CA VAL A 196 17.89 -11.67 -8.44
C VAL A 196 18.25 -12.37 -9.74
N VAL A 197 17.27 -12.76 -10.57
CA VAL A 197 17.50 -13.36 -11.88
C VAL A 197 18.31 -12.40 -12.79
N LEU A 198 17.95 -11.11 -12.81
CA LEU A 198 18.70 -10.12 -13.59
C LEU A 198 20.14 -9.98 -13.10
N VAL A 199 20.36 -9.89 -11.80
CA VAL A 199 21.70 -9.82 -11.19
C VAL A 199 22.50 -11.07 -11.53
N LEU A 200 21.91 -12.27 -11.39
CA LEU A 200 22.52 -13.55 -11.76
C LEU A 200 23.00 -13.53 -13.22
N VAL A 201 22.12 -13.14 -14.15
CA VAL A 201 22.44 -13.14 -15.60
C VAL A 201 23.55 -12.13 -15.91
N VAL A 202 23.45 -10.91 -15.38
CA VAL A 202 24.41 -9.84 -15.66
C VAL A 202 25.77 -10.14 -15.02
N SER A 203 25.81 -10.58 -13.76
CA SER A 203 27.07 -10.93 -13.08
C SER A 203 27.74 -12.12 -13.74
N TRP A 204 26.98 -13.15 -14.18
CA TRP A 204 27.52 -14.26 -14.93
C TRP A 204 28.11 -13.83 -16.29
N TRP A 205 27.41 -12.93 -16.99
CA TRP A 205 27.90 -12.38 -18.27
C TRP A 205 29.20 -11.58 -18.10
N ARG A 206 29.28 -10.74 -17.05
CA ARG A 206 30.46 -9.92 -16.75
C ARG A 206 31.63 -10.75 -16.27
N SER A 207 31.38 -11.85 -15.58
CA SER A 207 32.43 -12.71 -15.02
C SER A 207 33.00 -13.75 -16.02
N ARG A 208 32.41 -13.92 -17.21
CA ARG A 208 32.87 -14.88 -18.23
C ARG A 208 34.32 -14.61 -18.60
N GLY A 209 35.19 -15.58 -18.28
CA GLY A 209 36.62 -15.58 -18.66
C GLY A 209 37.58 -15.14 -17.56
N GLY A 210 37.14 -14.79 -16.36
CA GLY A 210 38.01 -14.43 -15.24
C GLY A 210 38.23 -15.58 -14.25
N ALA A 211 39.44 -15.72 -13.71
CA ALA A 211 39.79 -16.73 -12.70
C ALA A 211 39.00 -16.62 -11.39
N ARG A 212 38.32 -15.47 -11.13
CA ARG A 212 37.51 -15.19 -9.95
C ARG A 212 36.01 -15.10 -10.25
N ALA A 213 35.56 -15.59 -11.42
CA ALA A 213 34.20 -15.49 -11.90
C ALA A 213 33.16 -15.95 -10.86
N GLY A 214 33.37 -17.12 -10.26
CA GLY A 214 32.42 -17.70 -9.28
C GLY A 214 32.29 -16.92 -7.98
N SER A 215 33.40 -16.33 -7.48
CA SER A 215 33.38 -15.58 -6.22
C SER A 215 32.67 -14.22 -6.37
N LEU A 216 32.89 -13.52 -7.49
CA LEU A 216 32.21 -12.25 -7.78
C LEU A 216 30.71 -12.46 -8.00
N PHE A 217 30.32 -13.50 -8.71
CA PHE A 217 28.95 -13.91 -8.92
C PHE A 217 28.23 -14.16 -7.60
N LEU A 218 28.82 -14.99 -6.69
CA LEU A 218 28.24 -15.26 -5.39
C LEU A 218 28.15 -14.01 -4.52
N LEU A 219 29.13 -13.12 -4.58
CA LEU A 219 29.13 -11.86 -3.86
C LEU A 219 27.97 -10.98 -4.31
N ASP A 220 27.80 -10.74 -5.61
CA ASP A 220 26.73 -9.90 -6.14
C ASP A 220 25.34 -10.44 -5.74
N CYS A 221 25.15 -11.76 -5.86
CA CYS A 221 23.89 -12.40 -5.45
C CYS A 221 23.65 -12.27 -3.94
N SER A 222 24.69 -12.42 -3.13
CA SER A 222 24.57 -12.28 -1.66
C SER A 222 24.29 -10.84 -1.26
N LEU A 223 24.88 -9.86 -1.93
CA LEU A 223 24.63 -8.44 -1.66
C LEU A 223 23.22 -8.02 -2.09
N ALA A 224 22.72 -8.52 -3.21
CA ALA A 224 21.36 -8.23 -3.69
C ALA A 224 20.28 -8.97 -2.90
N GLY A 225 20.49 -10.24 -2.56
CA GLY A 225 19.51 -11.09 -1.90
C GLY A 225 19.57 -11.05 -0.37
N GLY A 226 20.76 -10.84 0.21
CA GLY A 226 20.97 -10.94 1.66
C GLY A 226 20.05 -10.05 2.51
N PRO A 227 19.91 -8.75 2.23
CA PRO A 227 19.00 -7.89 3.00
C PRO A 227 17.54 -8.32 2.91
N PHE A 228 17.08 -8.82 1.75
CA PHE A 228 15.74 -9.38 1.62
C PHE A 228 15.58 -10.65 2.47
N VAL A 229 16.54 -11.58 2.40
CA VAL A 229 16.51 -12.81 3.22
C VAL A 229 16.47 -12.47 4.71
N ALA A 230 17.24 -11.46 5.14
CA ALA A 230 17.19 -10.97 6.53
C ALA A 230 15.81 -10.41 6.91
N ALA A 231 15.21 -9.58 6.06
CA ALA A 231 13.87 -9.03 6.28
C ALA A 231 12.81 -10.14 6.34
N PHE A 232 12.86 -11.09 5.41
CA PHE A 232 11.98 -12.26 5.39
C PHE A 232 12.13 -13.12 6.66
N ALA A 233 13.37 -13.44 7.05
CA ALA A 233 13.63 -14.26 8.23
C ALA A 233 13.18 -13.58 9.53
N LEU A 234 13.44 -12.26 9.66
CA LEU A 234 12.97 -11.46 10.80
C LEU A 234 11.44 -11.46 10.89
N TRP A 235 10.76 -11.28 9.76
CA TRP A 235 9.30 -11.31 9.73
C TRP A 235 8.74 -12.70 10.05
N ALA A 236 9.27 -13.76 9.45
CA ALA A 236 8.87 -15.14 9.74
C ALA A 236 9.10 -15.50 11.20
N LEU A 237 10.22 -15.08 11.80
CA LEU A 237 10.52 -15.29 13.22
C LEU A 237 9.54 -14.52 14.11
N ALA A 238 9.25 -13.26 13.79
CA ALA A 238 8.26 -12.45 14.51
C ALA A 238 6.87 -13.10 14.46
N SER A 239 6.44 -13.58 13.28
CA SER A 239 5.19 -14.34 13.12
C SER A 239 5.18 -15.61 14.01
N ARG A 240 6.27 -16.39 14.00
CA ARG A 240 6.40 -17.60 14.82
C ARG A 240 6.31 -17.29 16.31
N MET A 241 6.96 -16.22 16.75
CA MET A 241 6.96 -15.82 18.19
C MET A 241 5.58 -15.29 18.61
N ALA A 242 4.87 -14.60 17.73
CA ALA A 242 3.58 -13.99 18.02
C ALA A 242 2.41 -14.96 17.96
N THR A 243 2.37 -15.78 16.91
CA THR A 243 1.19 -16.59 16.57
C THR A 243 1.41 -18.08 16.70
N GLY A 244 2.65 -18.52 16.94
CA GLY A 244 3.03 -19.92 16.92
C GLY A 244 3.17 -20.52 15.51
N SER A 245 2.88 -19.74 14.44
CA SER A 245 3.00 -20.15 13.04
C SER A 245 4.09 -19.32 12.33
N TRP A 246 4.87 -19.96 11.44
CA TRP A 246 5.86 -19.26 10.61
C TRP A 246 5.21 -18.28 9.61
N PHE A 247 3.98 -18.58 9.20
CA PHE A 247 3.20 -17.80 8.22
C PHE A 247 1.76 -17.68 8.74
N ALA A 248 1.52 -16.68 9.56
CA ALA A 248 0.22 -16.47 10.21
C ALA A 248 -0.90 -16.13 9.20
N ALA A 249 -0.57 -15.54 8.06
CA ALA A 249 -1.52 -15.21 7.02
C ALA A 249 -2.33 -16.42 6.54
N GLY A 250 -1.71 -17.60 6.42
CA GLY A 250 -2.40 -18.85 6.03
C GLY A 250 -3.21 -19.52 7.15
N ALA A 251 -3.04 -19.09 8.41
CA ALA A 251 -3.61 -19.76 9.59
C ALA A 251 -4.77 -19.01 10.26
N SER A 252 -5.07 -17.77 9.84
CA SER A 252 -6.11 -16.94 10.47
C SER A 252 -7.49 -17.12 9.83
N TRP A 253 -8.55 -16.80 10.58
CA TRP A 253 -9.95 -16.84 10.10
C TRP A 253 -10.20 -15.84 8.95
N HIS A 254 -9.38 -14.79 8.87
CA HIS A 254 -9.37 -13.77 7.82
C HIS A 254 -8.18 -13.92 6.87
N GLY A 255 -7.51 -15.10 6.90
CA GLY A 255 -6.31 -15.36 6.15
C GLY A 255 -6.54 -15.58 4.66
N ASP A 256 -5.46 -15.95 3.97
CA ASP A 256 -5.37 -16.02 2.50
C ASP A 256 -6.53 -16.77 1.84
N ALA A 257 -7.03 -17.85 2.44
CA ALA A 257 -8.13 -18.63 1.86
C ALA A 257 -9.47 -17.86 1.83
N ALA A 258 -9.80 -17.12 2.90
CA ALA A 258 -11.02 -16.31 2.95
C ALA A 258 -10.91 -15.09 2.03
N GLN A 259 -9.74 -14.44 2.01
CA GLN A 259 -9.46 -13.34 1.09
C GLN A 259 -9.50 -13.79 -0.37
N ALA A 260 -8.89 -14.94 -0.71
CA ALA A 260 -8.93 -15.51 -2.04
C ALA A 260 -10.35 -15.87 -2.50
N ALA A 261 -11.20 -16.39 -1.60
CA ALA A 261 -12.59 -16.68 -1.93
C ALA A 261 -13.38 -15.39 -2.24
N GLY A 262 -13.19 -14.34 -1.42
CA GLY A 262 -13.78 -13.02 -1.66
C GLY A 262 -13.27 -12.36 -2.94
N ALA A 263 -11.96 -12.45 -3.20
CA ALA A 263 -11.34 -11.92 -4.42
C ALA A 263 -11.89 -12.63 -5.67
N ARG A 264 -11.98 -13.95 -5.65
CA ARG A 264 -12.52 -14.73 -6.77
C ARG A 264 -13.97 -14.35 -7.09
N ALA A 265 -14.83 -14.23 -6.08
CA ALA A 265 -16.20 -13.78 -6.27
C ALA A 265 -16.28 -12.37 -6.89
N ALA A 266 -15.43 -11.45 -6.41
CA ALA A 266 -15.36 -10.09 -6.94
C ALA A 266 -14.82 -10.04 -8.38
N VAL A 267 -13.84 -10.90 -8.71
CA VAL A 267 -13.29 -11.05 -10.07
C VAL A 267 -14.37 -11.63 -11.01
N ASP A 268 -15.05 -12.69 -10.61
CA ASP A 268 -16.10 -13.33 -11.43
C ASP A 268 -17.24 -12.35 -11.74
N GLU A 269 -17.59 -11.47 -10.81
CA GLU A 269 -18.61 -10.44 -11.02
C GLU A 269 -18.23 -9.44 -12.13
N VAL A 270 -16.96 -9.04 -12.25
CA VAL A 270 -16.51 -8.03 -13.23
C VAL A 270 -16.05 -8.66 -14.55
N THR A 271 -15.67 -9.93 -14.54
CA THR A 271 -15.08 -10.62 -15.70
C THR A 271 -16.01 -11.64 -16.34
N GLY A 272 -17.16 -11.92 -15.70
CA GLY A 272 -18.05 -13.02 -16.10
C GLY A 272 -17.43 -14.40 -15.89
N GLY A 273 -16.41 -14.52 -15.05
CA GLY A 273 -15.75 -15.78 -14.69
C GLY A 273 -14.92 -16.41 -15.82
N ASN A 274 -14.49 -15.62 -16.81
CA ASN A 274 -13.71 -16.13 -17.94
C ASN A 274 -12.46 -15.28 -18.23
N LEU A 275 -11.47 -15.90 -18.89
CA LEU A 275 -10.17 -15.27 -19.17
C LEU A 275 -10.29 -14.06 -20.11
N ASP A 276 -11.17 -14.10 -21.09
CA ASP A 276 -11.36 -13.00 -22.05
C ASP A 276 -11.90 -11.76 -21.35
N GLY A 277 -12.90 -11.94 -20.48
CA GLY A 277 -13.40 -10.87 -19.62
C GLY A 277 -12.32 -10.32 -18.69
N ALA A 278 -11.49 -11.19 -18.08
CA ALA A 278 -10.39 -10.77 -17.23
C ALA A 278 -9.33 -9.94 -17.97
N LEU A 279 -8.91 -10.38 -19.16
CA LEU A 279 -7.98 -9.65 -20.01
C LEU A 279 -8.56 -8.32 -20.49
N THR A 280 -9.85 -8.31 -20.83
CA THR A 280 -10.56 -7.08 -21.22
C THR A 280 -10.61 -6.07 -20.07
N TYR A 281 -10.90 -6.54 -18.86
CA TYR A 281 -10.94 -5.69 -17.65
C TYR A 281 -9.57 -5.09 -17.33
N LEU A 282 -8.51 -5.91 -17.27
CA LEU A 282 -7.14 -5.45 -17.04
C LEU A 282 -6.68 -4.46 -18.11
N SER A 283 -6.99 -4.76 -19.38
CA SER A 283 -6.66 -3.86 -20.50
C SER A 283 -7.38 -2.52 -20.38
N ALA A 284 -8.65 -2.53 -19.97
CA ALA A 284 -9.41 -1.30 -19.76
C ALA A 284 -8.82 -0.45 -18.63
N GLN A 285 -8.46 -1.07 -17.49
CA GLN A 285 -7.78 -0.37 -16.40
C GLN A 285 -6.44 0.23 -16.83
N LEU A 286 -5.57 -0.58 -17.47
CA LEU A 286 -4.26 -0.14 -17.93
C LEU A 286 -4.37 1.00 -18.95
N LEU A 287 -5.27 0.90 -19.92
CA LEU A 287 -5.52 1.94 -20.91
C LEU A 287 -6.10 3.22 -20.29
N ALA A 288 -6.89 3.10 -19.23
CA ALA A 288 -7.44 4.26 -18.55
C ALA A 288 -6.37 5.05 -17.78
N VAL A 289 -5.42 4.35 -17.11
CA VAL A 289 -4.44 5.02 -16.24
C VAL A 289 -3.08 5.25 -16.90
N ALA A 290 -2.65 4.37 -17.81
CA ALA A 290 -1.33 4.43 -18.45
C ALA A 290 -1.36 4.00 -19.93
N PRO A 291 -2.18 4.64 -20.81
CA PRO A 291 -2.48 4.16 -22.17
C PRO A 291 -1.24 4.00 -23.05
N LEU A 292 -0.21 4.80 -22.82
CA LEU A 292 1.02 4.80 -23.61
C LEU A 292 2.21 4.10 -22.91
N ALA A 293 2.00 3.52 -21.72
CA ALA A 293 3.07 2.86 -20.98
C ALA A 293 3.70 1.73 -21.79
N ILE A 294 2.89 0.85 -22.39
CA ILE A 294 3.37 -0.28 -23.21
C ILE A 294 4.20 0.24 -24.39
N LEU A 295 3.73 1.29 -25.07
CA LEU A 295 4.45 1.89 -26.19
C LEU A 295 5.81 2.45 -25.77
N PHE A 296 5.86 3.24 -24.68
CA PHE A 296 7.11 3.81 -24.18
C PHE A 296 8.08 2.74 -23.69
N ILE A 297 7.57 1.69 -23.05
CA ILE A 297 8.38 0.55 -22.62
C ILE A 297 8.97 -0.16 -23.84
N ALA A 298 8.17 -0.49 -24.85
CA ALA A 298 8.63 -1.16 -26.06
C ALA A 298 9.68 -0.32 -26.81
N VAL A 299 9.42 0.97 -27.03
CA VAL A 299 10.35 1.88 -27.70
C VAL A 299 11.65 2.03 -26.91
N ALA A 300 11.56 2.16 -25.58
CA ALA A 300 12.73 2.27 -24.72
C ALA A 300 13.60 1.01 -24.79
N LEU A 301 13.00 -0.19 -24.76
CA LEU A 301 13.69 -1.46 -24.89
C LEU A 301 14.40 -1.60 -26.25
N VAL A 302 13.75 -1.21 -27.36
CA VAL A 302 14.38 -1.20 -28.69
C VAL A 302 15.57 -0.25 -28.72
N ILE A 303 15.44 0.98 -28.21
CA ILE A 303 16.54 1.94 -28.14
C ILE A 303 17.67 1.41 -27.25
N ALA A 304 17.34 0.81 -26.11
CA ALA A 304 18.31 0.28 -25.15
C ALA A 304 19.13 -0.88 -25.74
N THR A 305 18.50 -1.78 -26.52
CA THR A 305 19.20 -2.86 -27.23
C THR A 305 20.20 -2.31 -28.25
N TRP A 306 19.81 -1.29 -29.03
CA TRP A 306 20.71 -0.64 -29.99
C TRP A 306 21.89 0.06 -29.31
N ARG A 307 21.63 0.69 -28.15
CA ARG A 307 22.64 1.42 -27.37
C ARG A 307 23.42 0.53 -26.41
N ARG A 308 23.05 -0.72 -26.25
CA ARG A 308 23.58 -1.67 -25.26
C ARG A 308 23.52 -1.11 -23.84
N ASP A 309 22.42 -0.38 -23.53
CA ASP A 309 22.19 0.22 -22.20
C ASP A 309 21.33 -0.72 -21.33
N ALA A 310 21.98 -1.51 -20.51
CA ALA A 310 21.30 -2.41 -19.57
C ALA A 310 20.50 -1.66 -18.49
N GLY A 311 20.74 -0.37 -18.26
CA GLY A 311 20.08 0.43 -17.21
C GLY A 311 18.55 0.43 -17.29
N VAL A 312 17.98 0.23 -18.49
CA VAL A 312 16.52 0.14 -18.70
C VAL A 312 15.90 -1.12 -18.06
N LEU A 313 16.71 -2.15 -17.82
CA LEU A 313 16.25 -3.39 -17.17
C LEU A 313 15.96 -3.19 -15.68
N GLY A 314 16.50 -2.14 -15.04
CA GLY A 314 16.24 -1.84 -13.63
C GLY A 314 14.75 -1.62 -13.34
N PRO A 315 14.08 -0.64 -13.97
CA PRO A 315 12.64 -0.47 -13.86
C PRO A 315 11.83 -1.71 -14.27
N ALA A 316 12.26 -2.44 -15.30
CA ALA A 316 11.57 -3.64 -15.77
C ALA A 316 11.59 -4.76 -14.70
N ALA A 317 12.73 -4.98 -14.03
CA ALA A 317 12.84 -6.00 -12.99
C ALA A 317 12.02 -5.62 -11.73
N VAL A 318 12.10 -4.38 -11.27
CA VAL A 318 11.46 -3.98 -10.00
C VAL A 318 9.99 -3.62 -10.22
N LEU A 319 9.68 -2.60 -11.03
CA LEU A 319 8.31 -2.13 -11.21
C LEU A 319 7.51 -3.13 -12.06
N GLY A 320 8.12 -3.66 -13.12
CA GLY A 320 7.52 -4.69 -13.96
C GLY A 320 7.31 -6.01 -13.22
N GLY A 321 8.20 -6.38 -12.30
CA GLY A 321 8.06 -7.57 -11.46
C GLY A 321 6.85 -7.49 -10.51
N ILE A 322 6.64 -6.35 -9.83
CA ILE A 322 5.47 -6.12 -8.98
C ILE A 322 4.20 -6.18 -9.83
N LEU A 323 4.15 -5.40 -10.92
CA LEU A 323 2.99 -5.35 -11.80
C LEU A 323 2.63 -6.73 -12.35
N ALA A 324 3.62 -7.51 -12.81
CA ALA A 324 3.38 -8.84 -13.37
C ALA A 324 2.78 -9.81 -12.34
N LEU A 325 3.17 -9.72 -11.07
CA LEU A 325 2.56 -10.54 -10.02
C LEU A 325 1.13 -10.13 -9.73
N GLU A 326 0.84 -8.83 -9.68
CA GLU A 326 -0.51 -8.31 -9.47
C GLU A 326 -1.46 -8.74 -10.58
N GLU A 327 -1.03 -8.62 -11.84
CA GLU A 327 -1.78 -9.09 -13.00
C GLU A 327 -2.02 -10.60 -12.94
N TRP A 328 -0.97 -11.37 -12.60
CA TRP A 328 -1.08 -12.81 -12.44
C TRP A 328 -2.02 -13.19 -11.28
N ALA A 329 -1.94 -12.50 -10.15
CA ALA A 329 -2.79 -12.73 -8.99
C ALA A 329 -4.27 -12.47 -9.35
N PHE A 330 -4.55 -11.41 -10.12
CA PHE A 330 -5.90 -11.15 -10.62
C PHE A 330 -6.39 -12.27 -11.56
N LEU A 331 -5.59 -12.65 -12.56
CA LEU A 331 -5.95 -13.72 -13.50
C LEU A 331 -6.15 -15.07 -12.81
N SER A 332 -5.49 -15.30 -11.67
CA SER A 332 -5.61 -16.50 -10.85
C SER A 332 -6.76 -16.42 -9.82
N GLY A 333 -7.47 -15.30 -9.72
CA GLY A 333 -8.55 -15.09 -8.74
C GLY A 333 -8.05 -14.90 -7.29
N TRP A 334 -6.79 -14.43 -7.11
CA TRP A 334 -6.19 -14.16 -5.80
C TRP A 334 -6.18 -12.67 -5.43
N SER A 335 -6.54 -11.80 -6.38
CA SER A 335 -6.59 -10.35 -6.19
C SER A 335 -7.96 -9.81 -6.57
N PHE A 336 -8.39 -8.76 -5.90
CA PHE A 336 -9.69 -8.09 -6.13
C PHE A 336 -9.76 -7.27 -7.43
N GLY A 337 -8.64 -7.10 -8.14
CA GLY A 337 -8.58 -6.30 -9.37
C GLY A 337 -8.83 -4.80 -9.16
N TRP A 338 -8.43 -4.25 -8.03
CA TRP A 338 -8.55 -2.83 -7.73
C TRP A 338 -7.67 -1.98 -8.66
N LEU A 339 -8.15 -0.78 -9.01
CA LEU A 339 -7.44 0.10 -9.95
C LEU A 339 -6.01 0.45 -9.46
N ARG A 340 -5.82 0.56 -8.14
CA ARG A 340 -4.52 0.83 -7.51
C ARG A 340 -3.43 -0.21 -7.82
N LEU A 341 -3.80 -1.44 -8.21
CA LEU A 341 -2.85 -2.49 -8.59
C LEU A 341 -2.10 -2.14 -9.87
N GLN A 342 -2.67 -1.25 -10.71
CA GLN A 342 -2.00 -0.69 -11.88
C GLN A 342 -0.97 0.41 -11.54
N LEU A 343 -0.77 0.71 -10.25
CA LEU A 343 0.11 1.79 -9.79
C LEU A 343 1.50 1.74 -10.46
N MET A 344 2.12 0.57 -10.55
CA MET A 344 3.51 0.44 -11.04
C MET A 344 3.65 0.69 -12.54
N ALA A 345 2.58 0.55 -13.32
CA ALA A 345 2.57 0.83 -14.76
C ALA A 345 2.83 2.33 -15.05
N VAL A 346 2.30 3.21 -14.19
CA VAL A 346 2.39 4.66 -14.37
C VAL A 346 3.84 5.17 -14.26
N PRO A 347 4.57 4.98 -13.15
CA PRO A 347 5.97 5.42 -13.06
C PRO A 347 6.87 4.66 -14.04
N TRP A 348 6.62 3.37 -14.32
CA TRP A 348 7.40 2.63 -15.31
C TRP A 348 7.27 3.23 -16.70
N GLY A 349 6.06 3.45 -17.19
CA GLY A 349 5.81 4.12 -18.48
C GLY A 349 6.44 5.51 -18.54
N MET A 350 6.31 6.30 -17.46
CA MET A 350 6.86 7.66 -17.37
C MET A 350 8.40 7.66 -17.38
N LEU A 351 9.04 6.74 -16.67
CA LEU A 351 10.49 6.59 -16.68
C LEU A 351 11.00 6.19 -18.07
N MET A 352 10.28 5.31 -18.78
CA MET A 352 10.63 4.91 -20.13
C MET A 352 10.43 6.05 -21.14
N ALA A 353 9.37 6.85 -21.01
CA ALA A 353 9.21 8.08 -21.77
C ALA A 353 10.39 9.03 -21.54
N GLY A 354 10.81 9.19 -20.28
CA GLY A 354 11.99 9.97 -19.90
C GLY A 354 13.29 9.45 -20.52
N TYR A 355 13.47 8.12 -20.55
CA TYR A 355 14.61 7.48 -21.21
C TYR A 355 14.65 7.80 -22.73
N VAL A 356 13.51 7.66 -23.41
CA VAL A 356 13.39 8.00 -24.84
C VAL A 356 13.78 9.47 -25.09
N LEU A 357 13.24 10.39 -24.27
CA LEU A 357 13.59 11.83 -24.38
C LEU A 357 15.07 12.12 -24.09
N GLY A 358 15.63 11.50 -23.07
CA GLY A 358 17.04 11.65 -22.70
C GLY A 358 17.98 11.18 -23.83
N THR A 359 17.63 10.08 -24.48
CA THR A 359 18.42 9.54 -25.61
C THR A 359 18.34 10.40 -26.86
N LEU A 360 17.17 10.96 -27.17
CA LEU A 360 17.00 11.91 -28.29
C LEU A 360 17.76 13.21 -28.05
N ARG A 361 17.87 13.65 -26.81
CA ARG A 361 18.65 14.85 -26.46
C ARG A 361 20.14 14.65 -26.67
N ALA A 362 20.66 13.46 -26.44
CA ALA A 362 22.09 13.13 -26.64
C ALA A 362 22.45 12.89 -28.10
N GLY A 363 21.48 12.68 -28.99
CA GLY A 363 21.72 12.39 -30.41
C GLY A 363 22.01 13.62 -31.27
N VAL A 364 22.64 13.39 -32.44
CA VAL A 364 23.00 14.43 -33.44
C VAL A 364 21.78 14.71 -34.35
N GLY A 365 20.68 15.22 -33.80
CA GLY A 365 19.50 15.59 -34.58
C GLY A 365 19.30 17.11 -34.71
N ARG A 366 18.54 17.56 -35.75
CA ARG A 366 18.12 18.94 -35.87
C ARG A 366 17.37 19.40 -34.61
N LEU A 367 17.70 20.59 -34.10
CA LEU A 367 17.11 21.15 -32.87
C LEU A 367 15.55 21.15 -32.92
N ALA A 368 14.97 21.42 -34.11
CA ALA A 368 13.53 21.38 -34.34
C ALA A 368 12.93 19.98 -34.10
N PHE A 369 13.58 18.91 -34.56
CA PHE A 369 13.13 17.54 -34.35
C PHE A 369 13.14 17.19 -32.86
N ARG A 370 14.19 17.55 -32.14
CA ARG A 370 14.32 17.32 -30.69
C ARG A 370 13.23 18.06 -29.89
N ARG A 371 12.91 19.33 -30.28
CA ARG A 371 11.82 20.10 -29.67
C ARG A 371 10.47 19.46 -29.97
N ALA A 372 10.20 19.09 -31.22
CA ALA A 372 8.95 18.44 -31.61
C ALA A 372 8.71 17.14 -30.81
N THR A 373 9.74 16.26 -30.70
CA THR A 373 9.62 15.01 -29.95
C THR A 373 9.41 15.26 -28.45
N ALA A 374 10.07 16.26 -27.87
CA ALA A 374 9.86 16.64 -26.47
C ALA A 374 8.39 17.08 -26.22
N TRP A 375 7.81 17.87 -27.14
CA TRP A 375 6.42 18.26 -27.07
C TRP A 375 5.47 17.08 -27.25
N VAL A 376 5.75 16.18 -28.19
CA VAL A 376 4.93 14.96 -28.40
C VAL A 376 4.90 14.10 -27.12
N VAL A 377 6.05 13.84 -26.49
CA VAL A 377 6.09 13.04 -25.26
C VAL A 377 5.42 13.79 -24.11
N LEU A 378 5.60 15.10 -23.98
CA LEU A 378 4.93 15.89 -22.96
C LEU A 378 3.40 15.83 -23.12
N ILE A 379 2.90 16.01 -24.34
CA ILE A 379 1.47 15.89 -24.63
C ILE A 379 0.99 14.46 -24.36
N ALA A 380 1.75 13.47 -24.80
CA ALA A 380 1.42 12.05 -24.61
C ALA A 380 1.37 11.64 -23.12
N THR A 381 2.10 12.33 -22.24
CA THR A 381 2.04 12.06 -20.78
C THR A 381 0.99 12.92 -20.07
N LEU A 382 0.63 14.08 -20.61
CA LEU A 382 -0.33 15.01 -20.00
C LEU A 382 -1.79 14.68 -20.39
N VAL A 383 -2.02 14.36 -21.67
CA VAL A 383 -3.37 14.09 -22.21
C VAL A 383 -4.10 12.92 -21.50
N PRO A 384 -3.44 11.84 -21.07
CA PRO A 384 -4.10 10.77 -20.33
C PRO A 384 -4.56 11.14 -18.91
N LEU A 385 -4.04 12.22 -18.31
CA LEU A 385 -4.41 12.60 -16.94
C LEU A 385 -5.92 12.78 -16.71
N PRO A 386 -6.66 13.52 -17.56
CA PRO A 386 -8.11 13.62 -17.40
C PRO A 386 -8.83 12.27 -17.46
N VAL A 387 -8.37 11.34 -18.31
CA VAL A 387 -8.92 10.00 -18.43
C VAL A 387 -8.62 9.19 -17.15
N ALA A 388 -7.39 9.28 -16.63
CA ALA A 388 -7.02 8.62 -15.39
C ALA A 388 -7.83 9.15 -14.19
N TRP A 389 -8.08 10.46 -14.12
CA TRP A 389 -8.97 11.04 -13.12
C TRP A 389 -10.42 10.59 -13.28
N TRP A 390 -10.91 10.54 -14.52
CA TRP A 390 -12.25 10.00 -14.78
C TRP A 390 -12.34 8.54 -14.36
N ALA A 391 -11.33 7.73 -14.62
CA ALA A 391 -11.30 6.31 -14.23
C ALA A 391 -11.50 6.10 -12.72
N THR A 392 -11.00 7.01 -11.87
CA THR A 392 -11.23 6.94 -10.41
C THR A 392 -12.68 7.24 -10.00
N THR A 393 -13.48 7.82 -10.90
CA THR A 393 -14.90 8.08 -10.66
C THR A 393 -15.82 7.01 -11.26
N ASP A 394 -15.29 6.11 -12.08
CA ASP A 394 -16.07 5.02 -12.66
C ASP A 394 -16.15 3.83 -11.68
N PRO A 395 -17.36 3.48 -11.18
CA PRO A 395 -17.53 2.39 -10.21
C PRO A 395 -17.19 1.01 -10.80
N ARG A 396 -17.04 0.87 -12.12
CA ARG A 396 -16.63 -0.38 -12.75
C ARG A 396 -15.11 -0.57 -12.70
N LEU A 397 -14.34 0.51 -12.79
CA LEU A 397 -12.89 0.49 -12.81
C LEU A 397 -12.28 0.72 -11.42
N ALA A 398 -12.86 1.62 -10.64
CA ALA A 398 -12.35 2.12 -9.36
C ALA A 398 -13.31 1.78 -8.20
N ARG A 399 -13.63 0.50 -8.04
CA ARG A 399 -14.62 0.02 -7.05
C ARG A 399 -14.25 0.41 -5.63
N GLU A 400 -12.98 0.30 -5.25
CA GLU A 400 -12.49 0.60 -3.92
C GLU A 400 -12.59 2.10 -3.58
N GLU A 401 -12.17 2.96 -4.51
CA GLU A 401 -12.24 4.40 -4.35
C GLU A 401 -13.70 4.86 -4.24
N GLN A 402 -14.61 4.29 -5.04
CA GLN A 402 -16.03 4.58 -4.96
C GLN A 402 -16.65 4.07 -3.67
N GLN A 403 -16.24 2.92 -3.17
CA GLN A 403 -16.67 2.39 -1.88
C GLN A 403 -16.25 3.33 -0.73
N ALA A 404 -15.02 3.86 -0.75
CA ALA A 404 -14.57 4.82 0.26
C ALA A 404 -15.41 6.10 0.26
N VAL A 405 -15.79 6.61 -0.92
CA VAL A 405 -16.68 7.77 -1.06
C VAL A 405 -18.10 7.46 -0.57
N GLU A 406 -18.62 6.28 -0.85
CA GLU A 406 -19.93 5.83 -0.38
C GLU A 406 -19.98 5.70 1.15
N VAL A 407 -18.92 5.12 1.75
CA VAL A 407 -18.76 5.04 3.21
C VAL A 407 -18.80 6.43 3.84
N ALA A 408 -18.08 7.39 3.27
CA ALA A 408 -18.09 8.78 3.75
C ALA A 408 -19.49 9.41 3.64
N ARG A 409 -20.15 9.27 2.48
CA ARG A 409 -21.51 9.81 2.25
C ARG A 409 -22.58 9.20 3.16
N SER A 410 -22.43 7.95 3.54
CA SER A 410 -23.35 7.26 4.44
C SER A 410 -23.25 7.70 5.90
N GLY A 411 -22.24 8.49 6.26
CA GLY A 411 -21.97 8.88 7.64
C GLY A 411 -21.55 7.71 8.54
N GLN A 412 -21.03 6.63 7.98
CA GLN A 412 -20.61 5.44 8.74
C GLN A 412 -19.63 5.81 9.86
N TYR A 413 -18.60 6.59 9.57
CA TYR A 413 -17.61 7.00 10.58
C TYR A 413 -18.20 7.90 11.65
N ALA A 414 -19.17 8.76 11.31
CA ALA A 414 -19.89 9.56 12.29
C ALA A 414 -20.73 8.67 13.23
N THR A 415 -21.40 7.64 12.70
CA THR A 415 -22.14 6.66 13.53
C THR A 415 -21.19 5.89 14.45
N GLN A 416 -20.05 5.42 13.95
CA GLN A 416 -19.04 4.73 14.74
C GLN A 416 -18.43 5.62 15.85
N ALA A 417 -18.23 6.91 15.56
CA ALA A 417 -17.80 7.88 16.57
C ALA A 417 -18.89 8.11 17.65
N GLN A 418 -20.20 8.07 17.29
CA GLN A 418 -21.28 8.13 18.27
C GLN A 418 -21.31 6.88 19.17
N VAL A 419 -21.04 5.68 18.62
CA VAL A 419 -20.90 4.45 19.41
C VAL A 419 -19.76 4.60 20.41
N ALA A 420 -18.59 5.04 19.96
CA ALA A 420 -17.43 5.27 20.81
C ALA A 420 -17.73 6.29 21.94
N ALA A 421 -18.34 7.44 21.60
CA ALA A 421 -18.69 8.47 22.56
C ALA A 421 -19.71 7.98 23.61
N TYR A 422 -20.67 7.14 23.22
CA TYR A 422 -21.61 6.53 24.16
C TYR A 422 -20.89 5.59 25.13
N LEU A 423 -20.04 4.68 24.63
CA LEU A 423 -19.26 3.77 25.47
C LEU A 423 -18.33 4.54 26.42
N ASP A 424 -17.70 5.60 25.95
CA ASP A 424 -16.87 6.48 26.78
C ASP A 424 -17.67 7.18 27.91
N SER A 425 -18.97 7.48 27.65
CA SER A 425 -19.84 8.12 28.64
C SER A 425 -20.30 7.18 29.76
N LEU A 426 -20.20 5.86 29.56
CA LEU A 426 -20.54 4.86 30.57
C LEU A 426 -19.47 4.67 31.64
N ASP A 427 -18.30 5.29 31.47
CA ASP A 427 -17.15 5.22 32.41
C ASP A 427 -16.77 3.79 32.80
N LEU A 428 -16.70 2.90 31.80
CA LEU A 428 -16.52 1.47 32.01
C LEU A 428 -15.09 1.13 32.47
N PRO A 429 -14.94 0.11 33.34
CA PRO A 429 -13.63 -0.48 33.64
C PRO A 429 -12.94 -1.04 32.40
N GLU A 430 -11.61 -1.24 32.51
CA GLU A 430 -10.82 -1.91 31.46
C GLU A 430 -11.38 -3.28 31.14
N GLY A 431 -11.47 -3.62 29.83
CA GLY A 431 -11.91 -4.94 29.38
C GLY A 431 -13.41 -5.21 29.53
N SER A 432 -14.25 -4.19 29.65
CA SER A 432 -15.71 -4.34 29.80
C SER A 432 -16.48 -4.60 28.52
N VAL A 433 -15.93 -4.24 27.34
CA VAL A 433 -16.61 -4.35 26.04
C VAL A 433 -15.82 -5.26 25.11
N ILE A 434 -16.39 -6.41 24.73
CA ILE A 434 -15.76 -7.29 23.75
C ILE A 434 -16.25 -6.94 22.33
N THR A 435 -15.33 -6.92 21.37
CA THR A 435 -15.64 -6.60 19.97
C THR A 435 -14.60 -7.19 19.01
N ASP A 436 -15.04 -7.59 17.81
CA ASP A 436 -14.13 -8.01 16.74
C ASP A 436 -13.60 -6.79 15.99
N THR A 437 -12.30 -6.55 16.13
CA THR A 437 -11.65 -5.38 15.51
C THR A 437 -11.51 -5.47 14.00
N THR A 438 -11.77 -6.59 13.35
CA THR A 438 -11.84 -6.66 11.89
C THR A 438 -12.88 -5.68 11.34
N TYR A 439 -13.95 -5.43 12.10
CA TYR A 439 -15.04 -4.54 11.70
C TYR A 439 -15.16 -3.30 12.58
N SER A 440 -14.78 -3.40 13.86
CA SER A 440 -15.00 -2.34 14.87
C SER A 440 -13.77 -1.44 15.12
N PHE A 441 -12.64 -1.65 14.42
CA PHE A 441 -11.44 -0.83 14.64
C PHE A 441 -11.69 0.68 14.58
N PRO A 442 -12.59 1.25 13.75
CA PRO A 442 -12.83 2.68 13.75
C PRO A 442 -13.48 3.19 15.03
N ILE A 443 -14.30 2.34 15.70
CA ILE A 443 -14.92 2.66 16.99
C ILE A 443 -13.84 2.74 18.08
N VAL A 444 -12.92 1.77 18.09
CA VAL A 444 -11.82 1.75 19.07
C VAL A 444 -10.88 2.95 18.86
N LEU A 445 -10.58 3.31 17.59
CA LEU A 445 -9.76 4.48 17.26
C LEU A 445 -10.42 5.82 17.64
N ALA A 446 -11.75 5.89 17.60
CA ALA A 446 -12.51 7.08 17.96
C ALA A 446 -12.73 7.23 19.48
N SER A 447 -12.57 6.15 20.25
CA SER A 447 -12.74 6.15 21.70
C SER A 447 -11.57 6.86 22.40
N ARG A 448 -11.89 7.64 23.43
CA ARG A 448 -10.92 8.25 24.36
C ARG A 448 -10.42 7.26 25.42
N ARG A 449 -11.09 6.11 25.53
CA ARG A 449 -10.82 5.07 26.53
C ARG A 449 -10.61 3.71 25.87
N PRO A 450 -9.58 3.54 25.02
CA PRO A 450 -9.39 2.31 24.22
C PRO A 450 -9.21 1.05 25.09
N ARG A 451 -8.78 1.19 26.34
CA ARG A 451 -8.60 0.05 27.27
C ARG A 451 -9.91 -0.56 27.77
N GLN A 452 -11.07 0.11 27.59
CA GLN A 452 -12.38 -0.49 27.92
C GLN A 452 -12.71 -1.67 27.00
N PHE A 453 -12.05 -1.78 25.83
CA PHE A 453 -12.31 -2.85 24.87
C PHE A 453 -11.42 -4.07 25.12
N VAL A 454 -12.01 -5.25 24.89
CA VAL A 454 -11.33 -6.54 24.64
C VAL A 454 -11.41 -6.74 23.14
N ILE A 455 -10.26 -6.76 22.50
CA ILE A 455 -10.13 -6.74 21.04
C ILE A 455 -9.51 -8.03 20.52
N THR A 456 -9.80 -8.40 19.28
CA THR A 456 -9.33 -9.64 18.65
C THR A 456 -7.82 -9.89 18.80
N PRO A 457 -6.92 -8.87 18.75
CA PRO A 457 -5.49 -9.09 18.99
C PRO A 457 -5.10 -9.35 20.43
N ASP A 458 -5.96 -9.07 21.44
CA ASP A 458 -5.61 -9.31 22.85
C ASP A 458 -5.34 -10.79 23.11
N ARG A 459 -4.32 -11.12 23.88
CA ARG A 459 -3.91 -12.52 24.15
C ARG A 459 -4.97 -13.35 24.84
N ASP A 460 -5.80 -12.72 25.67
CA ASP A 460 -6.90 -13.34 26.40
C ASP A 460 -8.27 -13.17 25.70
N PHE A 461 -8.30 -12.69 24.44
CA PHE A 461 -9.55 -12.47 23.71
C PHE A 461 -10.41 -13.74 23.64
N ARG A 462 -9.82 -14.87 23.27
CA ARG A 462 -10.54 -16.16 23.16
C ARG A 462 -11.09 -16.63 24.50
N GLU A 463 -10.29 -16.54 25.57
CA GLU A 463 -10.71 -16.91 26.93
C GLU A 463 -11.93 -16.07 27.37
N LYS A 464 -11.86 -14.76 27.16
CA LYS A 464 -12.95 -13.83 27.49
C LYS A 464 -14.16 -13.98 26.58
N LEU A 465 -13.98 -14.40 25.33
CA LEU A 465 -15.07 -14.70 24.42
C LEU A 465 -15.80 -15.99 24.81
N ASP A 466 -15.05 -17.02 25.29
CA ASP A 466 -15.64 -18.29 25.71
C ASP A 466 -16.41 -18.18 27.03
N ASP A 467 -15.91 -17.38 27.98
CA ASP A 467 -16.57 -17.08 29.27
C ASP A 467 -16.52 -15.58 29.58
N PRO A 468 -17.45 -14.79 29.02
CA PRO A 468 -17.48 -13.35 29.22
C PRO A 468 -17.69 -12.93 30.68
N ILE A 469 -18.47 -13.70 31.44
CA ILE A 469 -18.86 -13.35 32.82
C ILE A 469 -17.66 -13.47 33.76
N THR A 470 -16.98 -14.60 33.78
CA THR A 470 -15.74 -14.78 34.54
C THR A 470 -14.64 -13.84 34.05
N GLY A 471 -14.60 -13.57 32.72
CA GLY A 471 -13.70 -12.60 32.09
C GLY A 471 -14.01 -11.14 32.42
N ARG A 472 -15.08 -10.84 33.21
CA ARG A 472 -15.55 -9.49 33.57
C ARG A 472 -15.95 -8.63 32.37
N VAL A 473 -16.33 -9.26 31.26
CA VAL A 473 -16.90 -8.58 30.10
C VAL A 473 -18.36 -8.28 30.39
N ARG A 474 -18.76 -7.04 30.24
CA ARG A 474 -20.13 -6.58 30.49
C ARG A 474 -20.96 -6.50 29.23
N TYR A 475 -20.32 -6.14 28.12
CA TYR A 475 -21.01 -5.83 26.87
C TYR A 475 -20.33 -6.55 25.68
N ALA A 476 -21.16 -6.98 24.74
CA ALA A 476 -20.72 -7.36 23.39
C ALA A 476 -21.15 -6.27 22.39
N LEU A 477 -20.22 -5.75 21.62
CA LEU A 477 -20.49 -4.83 20.53
C LEU A 477 -20.37 -5.58 19.21
N VAL A 478 -21.48 -5.72 18.49
CA VAL A 478 -21.59 -6.51 17.26
C VAL A 478 -22.20 -5.69 16.12
N THR A 479 -21.87 -6.06 14.90
CA THR A 479 -22.44 -5.46 13.70
C THR A 479 -23.22 -6.49 12.88
N ASP A 480 -23.91 -6.03 11.82
CA ASP A 480 -24.75 -6.83 10.94
C ASP A 480 -24.01 -8.05 10.38
N PRO A 481 -24.44 -9.29 10.66
CA PRO A 481 -23.80 -10.52 10.20
C PRO A 481 -23.69 -10.63 8.66
N GLN A 482 -24.59 -10.00 7.90
CA GLN A 482 -24.53 -10.01 6.43
C GLN A 482 -23.32 -9.23 5.92
N ARG A 483 -22.82 -8.27 6.71
CA ARG A 483 -21.65 -7.44 6.38
C ARG A 483 -20.40 -7.81 7.16
N SER A 484 -20.53 -8.74 8.10
CA SER A 484 -19.45 -9.24 8.95
C SER A 484 -19.47 -10.79 9.06
N PRO A 485 -19.36 -11.50 7.92
CA PRO A 485 -19.57 -12.96 7.88
C PRO A 485 -18.55 -13.75 8.70
N ALA A 486 -17.42 -13.14 9.06
CA ALA A 486 -16.36 -13.77 9.83
C ALA A 486 -16.17 -13.14 11.23
N ASP A 487 -17.21 -12.46 11.76
CA ASP A 487 -17.18 -11.89 13.11
C ASP A 487 -17.03 -13.00 14.17
N ALA A 488 -15.97 -12.90 14.99
CA ALA A 488 -15.64 -13.91 15.98
C ALA A 488 -16.71 -14.04 17.07
N ILE A 489 -17.40 -12.94 17.41
CA ILE A 489 -18.47 -12.94 18.43
C ILE A 489 -19.71 -13.61 17.85
N ALA A 490 -20.09 -13.27 16.62
CA ALA A 490 -21.21 -13.90 15.93
C ALA A 490 -20.97 -15.40 15.68
N ALA A 491 -19.73 -15.80 15.40
CA ALA A 491 -19.35 -17.20 15.26
C ALA A 491 -19.47 -17.98 16.60
N ARG A 492 -19.11 -17.34 17.74
CA ARG A 492 -19.21 -17.94 19.07
C ARG A 492 -20.63 -17.98 19.61
N PHE A 493 -21.42 -16.94 19.34
CA PHE A 493 -22.79 -16.78 19.78
C PHE A 493 -23.73 -16.56 18.57
N PRO A 494 -24.08 -17.63 17.84
CA PRO A 494 -24.99 -17.51 16.70
C PRO A 494 -26.31 -16.86 17.07
N GLY A 495 -26.76 -15.87 16.32
CA GLY A 495 -28.00 -15.11 16.61
C GLY A 495 -27.82 -13.97 17.63
N ILE A 496 -26.61 -13.68 18.10
CA ILE A 496 -26.40 -12.58 19.06
C ILE A 496 -26.87 -11.24 18.50
N HIS A 497 -26.65 -10.98 17.20
CA HIS A 497 -27.09 -9.75 16.59
C HIS A 497 -28.61 -9.62 16.53
N GLU A 498 -29.34 -10.71 16.33
CA GLU A 498 -30.81 -10.70 16.20
C GLU A 498 -31.52 -10.58 17.56
N ASN A 499 -31.11 -11.43 18.51
CA ASN A 499 -31.84 -11.62 19.76
C ASN A 499 -30.99 -11.82 21.03
N GLY A 500 -29.67 -11.51 20.95
CA GLY A 500 -28.75 -11.69 22.07
C GLY A 500 -28.35 -13.13 22.32
N ALA A 501 -28.68 -14.08 21.45
CA ALA A 501 -28.37 -15.52 21.55
C ALA A 501 -28.85 -16.17 22.87
N GLY A 502 -29.79 -15.56 23.60
CA GLY A 502 -30.22 -16.01 24.91
C GLY A 502 -29.23 -15.78 26.06
N VAL A 503 -28.08 -15.15 25.79
CA VAL A 503 -27.01 -14.90 26.78
C VAL A 503 -26.85 -13.42 27.11
N ALA A 504 -27.43 -12.52 26.30
CA ALA A 504 -27.29 -11.09 26.47
C ALA A 504 -28.55 -10.34 26.05
N ASN A 505 -28.78 -9.18 26.65
CA ASN A 505 -29.93 -8.31 26.36
C ASN A 505 -29.49 -7.09 25.55
N LEU A 506 -30.31 -6.67 24.57
CA LEU A 506 -30.03 -5.49 23.77
C LEU A 506 -30.09 -4.23 24.65
N GLU A 507 -28.99 -3.53 24.77
CA GLU A 507 -28.89 -2.26 25.49
C GLU A 507 -29.13 -1.08 24.57
N ARG A 508 -28.50 -1.07 23.38
CA ARG A 508 -28.61 0.03 22.42
C ARG A 508 -28.28 -0.40 20.99
N GLN A 509 -28.87 0.35 20.04
CA GLN A 509 -28.65 0.17 18.62
C GLN A 509 -28.37 1.52 17.96
N TRP A 510 -27.47 1.49 16.95
CA TRP A 510 -27.20 2.58 16.02
C TRP A 510 -27.28 2.06 14.60
N VAL A 511 -27.75 2.89 13.67
CA VAL A 511 -27.88 2.53 12.27
C VAL A 511 -27.24 3.63 11.43
N ASP A 512 -26.35 3.29 10.50
CA ASP A 512 -25.76 4.23 9.57
C ASP A 512 -26.66 4.50 8.35
N GLY A 513 -26.27 5.43 7.48
CA GLY A 513 -27.03 5.78 6.28
C GLY A 513 -27.15 4.65 5.23
N ARG A 514 -26.40 3.53 5.39
CA ARG A 514 -26.52 2.32 4.56
C ARG A 514 -27.37 1.23 5.22
N GLY A 515 -27.96 1.53 6.37
CA GLY A 515 -28.75 0.58 7.13
C GLY A 515 -27.93 -0.43 7.95
N VAL A 516 -26.59 -0.25 8.05
CA VAL A 516 -25.76 -1.12 8.89
C VAL A 516 -26.02 -0.83 10.35
N ALA A 517 -26.42 -1.85 11.08
CA ALA A 517 -26.76 -1.73 12.50
C ALA A 517 -25.58 -2.17 13.38
N TRP A 518 -25.14 -1.28 14.27
CA TRP A 518 -24.31 -1.61 15.42
C TRP A 518 -25.19 -1.85 16.62
N ARG A 519 -25.00 -2.97 17.32
CA ARG A 519 -25.78 -3.34 18.50
C ARG A 519 -24.88 -3.61 19.68
N LEU A 520 -25.22 -3.02 20.82
CA LEU A 520 -24.58 -3.23 22.10
C LEU A 520 -25.47 -4.14 22.93
N TYR A 521 -24.97 -5.29 23.31
CA TYR A 521 -25.64 -6.26 24.16
C TYR A 521 -25.00 -6.32 25.52
N ALA A 522 -25.78 -6.23 26.60
CA ALA A 522 -25.33 -6.47 27.96
C ALA A 522 -25.44 -7.96 28.28
N PHE A 523 -24.35 -8.61 28.68
CA PHE A 523 -24.39 -9.98 29.14
C PHE A 523 -25.24 -10.10 30.42
N ALA A 524 -26.11 -11.10 30.49
CA ALA A 524 -26.90 -11.37 31.66
C ALA A 524 -25.97 -11.77 32.80
N THR A 525 -25.96 -10.99 33.89
CA THR A 525 -25.36 -11.45 35.16
C THR A 525 -26.24 -12.58 35.70
N PRO A 526 -25.64 -13.71 36.15
CA PRO A 526 -26.38 -14.84 36.68
C PRO A 526 -27.18 -14.45 37.94
#